data_28e546f1484b1fbc4050e8b6fac440d1
#
_entry.id   28e546f1484b1fbc4050e8b6fac440d1
#
_cell.length_a   1.000
_cell.length_b   1.000
_cell.length_c   1.000
_cell.angle_alpha   90.00
_cell.angle_beta   90.00
_cell.angle_gamma   90.00
#
_symmetry.space_group_name_H-M   'P 1'
#
loop_
_entity.id
_entity.type
_entity.pdbx_description
1 polymer ?
#
loop_
_entity_poly.entity_id
_entity_poly.type
_entity_poly.pdbx_seq_one_letter_code
_entity_poly.pdbx_strand_id
1 'polypeptide(L)'
;IRGFAIGEDIVTSPRAIYDIEIKPADTGVAVNARVSNETAHRLQSRRRSMAGPSGCGLCGIESIEQVTRDIAPLQSQALPSQVALDKALTDMRARQVVSQSTSGAHAAVWCDMEGNIVSVREDVGRHNALDKLIGWRSLNPTDGFVLVSSRASYEMVAKAAPAGDGG
;
A
#
# COMPACT_ATOMS: atom_id res chain seq x y z
N ILE A 1 -2.56 6.16 -6.88
CA ILE A 1 -1.59 5.74 -7.91
C ILE A 1 -0.16 5.68 -7.37
N ARG A 2 0.34 6.69 -6.59
CA ARG A 2 1.71 6.69 -6.07
C ARG A 2 1.99 5.48 -5.19
N GLY A 3 1.14 5.21 -4.21
CA GLY A 3 1.31 4.07 -3.32
C GLY A 3 1.21 2.73 -4.03
N PHE A 4 0.31 2.60 -4.99
CA PHE A 4 0.27 1.44 -5.88
C PHE A 4 1.61 1.25 -6.61
N ALA A 5 2.13 2.32 -7.21
CA ALA A 5 3.38 2.24 -7.97
C ALA A 5 4.59 1.88 -7.09
N ILE A 6 4.64 2.34 -5.85
CA ILE A 6 5.67 1.97 -4.88
C ILE A 6 5.46 0.54 -4.37
N GLY A 7 4.25 0.22 -3.90
CA GLY A 7 3.93 -1.11 -3.35
C GLY A 7 4.04 -2.25 -4.38
N GLU A 8 3.91 -1.94 -5.67
CA GLU A 8 4.14 -2.89 -6.77
C GLU A 8 5.57 -2.83 -7.33
N ASP A 9 6.48 -2.11 -6.68
CA ASP A 9 7.87 -1.94 -7.13
C ASP A 9 7.98 -1.47 -8.60
N ILE A 10 7.03 -0.65 -9.02
CA ILE A 10 7.06 0.02 -10.33
C ILE A 10 8.04 1.18 -10.28
N VAL A 11 8.01 1.92 -9.19
CA VAL A 11 8.93 3.02 -8.89
C VAL A 11 9.48 2.87 -7.49
N THR A 12 10.72 3.25 -7.28
CA THR A 12 11.41 3.22 -5.98
C THR A 12 11.19 4.50 -5.16
N SER A 13 10.67 5.55 -5.79
CA SER A 13 10.47 6.85 -5.14
C SER A 13 9.24 7.55 -5.70
N PRO A 14 8.48 8.30 -4.88
CA PRO A 14 7.36 9.11 -5.35
C PRO A 14 7.79 10.17 -6.38
N ARG A 15 9.05 10.60 -6.36
CA ARG A 15 9.65 11.58 -7.31
C ARG A 15 9.85 11.00 -8.71
N ALA A 16 9.85 9.67 -8.86
CA ALA A 16 9.93 9.01 -10.16
C ALA A 16 8.62 9.14 -10.97
N ILE A 17 7.54 9.61 -10.34
CA ILE A 17 6.27 9.94 -10.99
C ILE A 17 6.24 11.47 -11.18
N TYR A 18 6.52 11.91 -12.41
CA TYR A 18 6.67 13.32 -12.76
C TYR A 18 5.34 14.06 -12.84
N ASP A 19 4.29 13.34 -13.28
CA ASP A 19 2.97 13.91 -13.47
C ASP A 19 1.88 12.86 -13.34
N ILE A 20 0.70 13.27 -12.91
CA ILE A 20 -0.49 12.41 -12.79
C ILE A 20 -1.68 13.17 -13.35
N GLU A 21 -2.24 12.65 -14.43
CA GLU A 21 -3.45 13.18 -15.04
C GLU A 21 -4.62 12.23 -14.77
N ILE A 22 -5.73 12.78 -14.33
CA ILE A 22 -6.96 12.04 -14.03
C ILE A 22 -8.01 12.47 -15.04
N LYS A 23 -8.54 11.51 -15.80
CA LYS A 23 -9.57 11.75 -16.83
C LYS A 23 -10.81 10.90 -16.54
N PRO A 24 -12.00 11.48 -16.63
CA PRO A 24 -13.24 10.68 -16.72
C PRO A 24 -13.17 9.73 -17.90
N ALA A 25 -13.70 8.52 -17.74
CA ALA A 25 -13.90 7.54 -18.81
C ALA A 25 -15.32 6.99 -18.71
N ASP A 26 -15.84 6.41 -19.78
CA ASP A 26 -17.24 5.95 -19.87
C ASP A 26 -17.65 4.98 -18.75
N THR A 27 -16.71 4.16 -18.27
CA THR A 27 -16.95 3.15 -17.22
C THR A 27 -16.07 3.36 -15.97
N GLY A 28 -15.62 4.60 -15.72
CA GLY A 28 -14.78 4.85 -14.54
C GLY A 28 -13.86 6.06 -14.68
N VAL A 29 -12.64 5.93 -14.18
CA VAL A 29 -11.64 6.99 -14.21
C VAL A 29 -10.33 6.43 -14.76
N ALA A 30 -9.81 7.06 -15.80
CA ALA A 30 -8.47 6.77 -16.31
C ALA A 30 -7.43 7.62 -15.56
N VAL A 31 -6.39 6.98 -15.08
CA VAL A 31 -5.26 7.66 -14.43
C VAL A 31 -4.01 7.44 -15.24
N ASN A 32 -3.48 8.51 -15.82
CA ASN A 32 -2.25 8.51 -16.58
C ASN A 32 -1.11 9.05 -15.70
N ALA A 33 -0.06 8.28 -15.54
CA ALA A 33 1.13 8.70 -14.80
C ALA A 33 2.32 8.80 -15.75
N ARG A 34 3.04 9.92 -15.71
CA ARG A 34 4.28 10.11 -16.45
C ARG A 34 5.47 9.67 -15.58
N VAL A 35 6.22 8.72 -16.09
CA VAL A 35 7.40 8.15 -15.44
C VAL A 35 8.59 8.18 -16.41
N SER A 36 9.79 7.79 -15.94
CA SER A 36 10.96 7.66 -16.82
C SER A 36 10.74 6.59 -17.90
N ASN A 37 11.44 6.73 -19.02
CA ASN A 37 11.40 5.73 -20.10
C ASN A 37 11.85 4.34 -19.61
N GLU A 38 12.81 4.27 -18.71
CA GLU A 38 13.27 3.03 -18.09
C GLU A 38 12.13 2.36 -17.28
N THR A 39 11.43 3.13 -16.45
CA THR A 39 10.28 2.63 -15.70
C THR A 39 9.16 2.17 -16.63
N ALA A 40 8.88 2.93 -17.69
CA ALA A 40 7.87 2.57 -18.68
C ALA A 40 8.22 1.26 -19.41
N HIS A 41 9.51 1.06 -19.75
CA HIS A 41 9.98 -0.16 -20.37
C HIS A 41 9.87 -1.38 -19.46
N ARG A 42 10.25 -1.25 -18.17
CA ARG A 42 10.05 -2.31 -17.15
C ARG A 42 8.58 -2.68 -17.00
N LEU A 43 7.68 -1.70 -17.02
CA LEU A 43 6.23 -1.93 -16.95
C LEU A 43 5.68 -2.73 -18.14
N GLN A 44 6.20 -2.51 -19.34
CA GLN A 44 5.74 -3.26 -20.52
C GLN A 44 6.04 -4.76 -20.39
N SER A 45 7.15 -5.13 -19.80
CA SER A 45 7.49 -6.53 -19.54
C SER A 45 6.63 -7.18 -18.45
N ARG A 46 6.14 -6.39 -17.48
CA ARG A 46 5.28 -6.84 -16.37
C ARG A 46 3.78 -6.79 -16.66
N ARG A 47 3.34 -6.16 -17.74
CA ARG A 47 1.92 -5.92 -18.04
C ARG A 47 1.06 -7.18 -18.09
N ARG A 48 1.65 -8.34 -18.40
CA ARG A 48 0.93 -9.62 -18.49
C ARG A 48 0.53 -10.18 -17.12
N SER A 49 1.23 -9.83 -16.05
CA SER A 49 1.00 -10.36 -14.69
C SER A 49 0.17 -9.45 -13.79
N MET A 50 -0.13 -8.20 -14.21
CA MET A 50 -0.86 -7.23 -13.38
C MET A 50 -2.37 -7.17 -13.67
N ALA A 51 -2.91 -8.08 -14.48
CA ALA A 51 -4.36 -8.14 -14.76
C ALA A 51 -5.08 -8.75 -13.55
N GLY A 52 -5.53 -7.87 -12.68
CA GLY A 52 -6.59 -8.05 -11.70
C GLY A 52 -6.60 -9.30 -10.82
N PRO A 53 -5.77 -9.41 -9.77
CA PRO A 53 -5.94 -10.50 -8.82
C PRO A 53 -7.24 -10.33 -8.04
N SER A 54 -8.08 -11.34 -8.07
CA SER A 54 -9.26 -11.43 -7.22
C SER A 54 -8.95 -12.30 -5.98
N GLY A 55 -9.41 -11.89 -4.82
CA GLY A 55 -9.37 -12.70 -3.60
C GLY A 55 -8.01 -12.76 -2.89
N CYS A 56 -7.29 -13.86 -2.99
CA CYS A 56 -6.01 -14.05 -2.30
C CYS A 56 -4.81 -13.44 -3.04
N GLY A 57 -5.00 -12.87 -4.25
CA GLY A 57 -3.95 -12.31 -5.09
C GLY A 57 -3.14 -13.34 -5.88
N LEU A 58 -3.46 -14.62 -5.73
CA LEU A 58 -2.77 -15.71 -6.43
C LEU A 58 -3.50 -16.15 -7.72
N CYS A 59 -4.71 -15.65 -7.96
CA CYS A 59 -5.46 -15.95 -9.17
C CYS A 59 -4.84 -15.25 -10.38
N GLY A 60 -4.46 -16.01 -11.41
CA GLY A 60 -3.85 -15.48 -12.63
C GLY A 60 -2.32 -15.47 -12.63
N ILE A 61 -1.68 -16.05 -11.61
CA ILE A 61 -0.24 -16.26 -11.56
C ILE A 61 0.08 -17.59 -12.24
N GLU A 62 0.89 -17.54 -13.30
CA GLU A 62 1.21 -18.70 -14.13
C GLU A 62 2.29 -19.61 -13.53
N SER A 63 3.06 -19.11 -12.53
CA SER A 63 4.09 -19.92 -11.85
C SER A 63 4.28 -19.52 -10.39
N ILE A 64 4.77 -20.47 -9.58
CA ILE A 64 5.11 -20.25 -8.16
C ILE A 64 6.20 -19.19 -8.00
N GLU A 65 7.13 -19.09 -8.95
CA GLU A 65 8.22 -18.10 -8.94
C GLU A 65 7.70 -16.66 -9.08
N GLN A 66 6.54 -16.46 -9.71
CA GLN A 66 5.89 -15.15 -9.79
C GLN A 66 5.19 -14.76 -8.48
N VAL A 67 4.93 -15.73 -7.59
CA VAL A 67 4.32 -15.48 -6.27
C VAL A 67 5.34 -14.91 -5.30
N THR A 68 6.57 -15.42 -5.36
CA THR A 68 7.65 -14.99 -4.47
C THR A 68 8.32 -13.75 -5.04
N ARG A 69 8.01 -12.59 -4.47
CA ARG A 69 8.81 -11.39 -4.71
C ARG A 69 10.10 -11.48 -3.89
N ASP A 70 11.23 -11.21 -4.51
CA ASP A 70 12.46 -10.96 -3.78
C ASP A 70 12.31 -9.64 -2.99
N ILE A 71 11.88 -9.78 -1.75
CA ILE A 71 11.80 -8.65 -0.82
C ILE A 71 13.20 -8.48 -0.23
N ALA A 72 13.83 -7.34 -0.47
CA ALA A 72 15.08 -7.01 0.18
C ALA A 72 14.92 -7.11 1.71
N PRO A 73 15.90 -7.66 2.44
CA PRO A 73 15.85 -7.72 3.90
C PRO A 73 15.65 -6.31 4.46
N LEU A 74 14.61 -6.11 5.24
CA LEU A 74 14.38 -4.86 5.94
C LEU A 74 15.41 -4.70 7.06
N GLN A 75 15.85 -3.48 7.30
CA GLN A 75 16.68 -3.19 8.46
C GLN A 75 15.88 -3.47 9.74
N SER A 76 16.57 -4.03 10.75
CA SER A 76 15.94 -4.28 12.04
C SER A 76 15.53 -2.96 12.68
N GLN A 77 14.25 -2.79 12.91
CA GLN A 77 13.66 -1.62 13.56
C GLN A 77 13.17 -1.99 14.96
N ALA A 78 13.09 -1.00 15.85
CA ALA A 78 12.47 -1.18 17.13
C ALA A 78 10.99 -1.58 16.97
N LEU A 79 10.54 -2.57 17.72
CA LEU A 79 9.13 -2.94 17.73
C LEU A 79 8.35 -1.99 18.64
N PRO A 80 7.11 -1.63 18.28
CA PRO A 80 6.24 -0.88 19.18
C PRO A 80 5.95 -1.68 20.45
N SER A 81 5.75 -0.99 21.56
CA SER A 81 5.36 -1.63 22.81
C SER A 81 3.95 -2.21 22.73
N GLN A 82 3.62 -3.19 23.58
CA GLN A 82 2.26 -3.74 23.66
C GLN A 82 1.23 -2.65 23.96
N VAL A 83 1.57 -1.70 24.83
CA VAL A 83 0.70 -0.56 25.17
C VAL A 83 0.43 0.31 23.95
N ALA A 84 1.45 0.58 23.10
CA ALA A 84 1.28 1.32 21.86
C ALA A 84 0.39 0.58 20.86
N LEU A 85 0.55 -0.75 20.74
CA LEU A 85 -0.29 -1.57 19.88
C LEU A 85 -1.76 -1.57 20.33
N ASP A 86 -2.02 -1.77 21.62
CA ASP A 86 -3.37 -1.79 22.18
C ASP A 86 -4.07 -0.44 22.00
N LYS A 87 -3.35 0.65 22.22
CA LYS A 87 -3.82 2.01 21.97
C LYS A 87 -4.17 2.21 20.51
N ALA A 88 -3.25 1.89 19.60
CA ALA A 88 -3.45 2.05 18.16
C ALA A 88 -4.66 1.23 17.66
N LEU A 89 -4.83 0.00 18.12
CA LEU A 89 -5.97 -0.86 17.79
C LEU A 89 -7.31 -0.27 18.25
N THR A 90 -7.33 0.28 19.45
CA THR A 90 -8.53 0.92 20.02
C THR A 90 -8.88 2.17 19.22
N ASP A 91 -7.92 3.05 19.01
CA ASP A 91 -8.08 4.33 18.34
C ASP A 91 -8.42 4.15 16.85
N MET A 92 -7.90 3.10 16.19
CA MET A 92 -8.18 2.80 14.79
C MET A 92 -9.68 2.59 14.57
N ARG A 93 -10.35 1.83 15.42
CA ARG A 93 -11.79 1.55 15.30
C ARG A 93 -12.62 2.83 15.36
N ALA A 94 -12.26 3.77 16.22
CA ALA A 94 -12.94 5.05 16.35
C ALA A 94 -12.74 5.97 15.13
N ARG A 95 -11.66 5.77 14.37
CA ARG A 95 -11.29 6.60 13.20
C ARG A 95 -11.69 6.01 11.85
N GLN A 96 -12.30 4.82 11.81
CA GLN A 96 -12.78 4.17 10.60
C GLN A 96 -14.17 4.69 10.19
N VAL A 97 -14.24 5.93 9.71
CA VAL A 97 -15.51 6.62 9.39
C VAL A 97 -16.31 5.91 8.30
N VAL A 98 -15.63 5.44 7.24
CA VAL A 98 -16.29 4.72 6.13
C VAL A 98 -16.79 3.36 6.61
N SER A 99 -15.96 2.62 7.37
CA SER A 99 -16.33 1.32 7.89
C SER A 99 -17.50 1.41 8.89
N GLN A 100 -17.53 2.45 9.73
CA GLN A 100 -18.64 2.69 10.67
C GLN A 100 -19.98 2.93 9.96
N SER A 101 -19.95 3.61 8.81
CA SER A 101 -21.16 3.93 8.06
C SER A 101 -21.60 2.82 7.10
N THR A 102 -20.68 1.99 6.62
CA THR A 102 -20.94 1.01 5.54
C THR A 102 -20.77 -0.43 5.97
N SER A 103 -20.03 -0.70 7.06
CA SER A 103 -19.57 -2.03 7.50
C SER A 103 -18.79 -2.80 6.41
N GLY A 104 -18.35 -2.13 5.36
CA GLY A 104 -17.78 -2.73 4.16
C GLY A 104 -16.40 -2.19 3.77
N ALA A 105 -15.70 -1.49 4.66
CA ALA A 105 -14.38 -0.93 4.36
C ALA A 105 -13.28 -1.50 5.25
N HIS A 106 -12.08 -1.64 4.66
CA HIS A 106 -10.84 -1.92 5.35
C HIS A 106 -10.08 -0.63 5.62
N ALA A 107 -9.27 -0.62 6.69
CA ALA A 107 -8.39 0.48 7.01
C ALA A 107 -6.93 0.04 7.01
N ALA A 108 -6.06 0.97 6.59
CA ALA A 108 -4.63 0.96 6.83
C ALA A 108 -4.27 2.27 7.54
N VAL A 109 -3.55 2.19 8.65
CA VAL A 109 -3.18 3.36 9.45
C VAL A 109 -1.67 3.39 9.67
N TRP A 110 -1.12 4.60 9.73
CA TRP A 110 0.24 4.86 10.18
C TRP A 110 0.19 5.35 11.61
N CYS A 111 0.95 4.71 12.50
CA CYS A 111 1.06 5.07 13.90
C CYS A 111 2.49 5.46 14.22
N ASP A 112 2.68 6.41 15.14
CA ASP A 112 3.99 6.62 15.77
C ASP A 112 4.33 5.48 16.75
N MET A 113 5.55 5.49 17.30
CA MET A 113 6.01 4.44 18.20
C MET A 113 5.28 4.42 19.56
N GLU A 114 4.56 5.47 19.91
CA GLU A 114 3.68 5.60 21.07
C GLU A 114 2.26 5.11 20.81
N GLY A 115 1.96 4.70 19.57
CA GLY A 115 0.64 4.21 19.16
C GLY A 115 -0.38 5.31 18.82
N ASN A 116 0.06 6.56 18.65
CA ASN A 116 -0.83 7.60 18.16
C ASN A 116 -1.03 7.44 16.65
N ILE A 117 -2.27 7.50 16.19
CA ILE A 117 -2.59 7.41 14.77
C ILE A 117 -2.28 8.75 14.09
N VAL A 118 -1.32 8.72 13.17
CA VAL A 118 -0.89 9.87 12.36
C VAL A 118 -1.71 9.99 11.09
N SER A 119 -2.04 8.85 10.44
CA SER A 119 -2.83 8.85 9.21
C SER A 119 -3.73 7.62 9.13
N VAL A 120 -4.95 7.82 8.63
CA VAL A 120 -5.92 6.74 8.34
C VAL A 120 -6.27 6.77 6.87
N ARG A 121 -6.31 5.59 6.25
CA ARG A 121 -6.80 5.39 4.88
C ARG A 121 -7.75 4.23 4.84
N GLU A 122 -8.94 4.46 4.31
CA GLU A 122 -9.98 3.44 4.16
C GLU A 122 -10.30 3.19 2.69
N ASP A 123 -10.66 1.96 2.39
CA ASP A 123 -11.16 1.51 1.09
C ASP A 123 -11.94 0.20 1.25
N VAL A 124 -12.86 -0.11 0.32
CA VAL A 124 -13.52 -1.43 0.28
C VAL A 124 -12.53 -2.55 0.00
N GLY A 125 -11.44 -2.27 -0.69
CA GLY A 125 -10.34 -3.19 -0.95
C GLY A 125 -9.16 -2.98 0.00
N ARG A 126 -8.77 -4.00 0.77
CA ARG A 126 -7.63 -3.90 1.70
C ARG A 126 -6.33 -3.45 1.04
N HIS A 127 -6.06 -3.90 -0.20
CA HIS A 127 -4.89 -3.48 -0.97
C HIS A 127 -4.93 -1.99 -1.32
N ASN A 128 -6.11 -1.49 -1.70
CA ASN A 128 -6.28 -0.07 -1.99
C ASN A 128 -6.12 0.80 -0.75
N ALA A 129 -6.63 0.36 0.41
CA ALA A 129 -6.42 1.06 1.67
C ALA A 129 -4.92 1.18 1.99
N LEU A 130 -4.17 0.08 1.83
CA LEU A 130 -2.72 0.07 2.01
C LEU A 130 -2.00 0.94 0.96
N ASP A 131 -2.39 0.87 -0.32
CA ASP A 131 -1.84 1.73 -1.38
C ASP A 131 -2.02 3.22 -1.07
N LYS A 132 -3.20 3.60 -0.57
CA LYS A 132 -3.45 4.98 -0.14
C LYS A 132 -2.52 5.40 0.99
N LEU A 133 -2.27 4.49 1.95
CA LEU A 133 -1.36 4.76 3.07
C LEU A 133 0.09 4.86 2.60
N ILE A 134 0.57 3.93 1.78
CA ILE A 134 1.92 3.96 1.20
C ILE A 134 2.14 5.26 0.42
N GLY A 135 1.16 5.65 -0.40
CA GLY A 135 1.23 6.91 -1.14
C GLY A 135 1.32 8.14 -0.24
N TRP A 136 0.62 8.16 0.87
CA TRP A 136 0.74 9.22 1.86
C TRP A 136 2.10 9.19 2.57
N ARG A 137 2.53 8.01 3.03
CA ARG A 137 3.79 7.80 3.74
C ARG A 137 4.99 8.24 2.90
N SER A 138 4.99 7.95 1.61
CA SER A 138 6.07 8.31 0.68
C SER A 138 6.28 9.83 0.53
N LEU A 139 5.28 10.64 0.87
CA LEU A 139 5.33 12.10 0.88
C LEU A 139 5.50 12.68 2.28
N ASN A 140 5.31 11.87 3.32
CA ASN A 140 5.34 12.26 4.73
C ASN A 140 6.20 11.26 5.52
N PRO A 141 7.53 11.25 5.31
CA PRO A 141 8.43 10.33 5.98
C PRO A 141 8.46 10.62 7.49
N THR A 142 8.06 9.63 8.31
CA THR A 142 8.05 9.69 9.77
C THR A 142 8.33 8.30 10.33
N ASP A 143 8.95 8.20 11.50
CA ASP A 143 9.11 6.93 12.18
C ASP A 143 7.77 6.40 12.68
N GLY A 144 7.63 5.09 12.75
CA GLY A 144 6.40 4.47 13.21
C GLY A 144 6.15 3.09 12.62
N PHE A 145 4.90 2.64 12.71
CA PHE A 145 4.49 1.34 12.21
C PHE A 145 3.15 1.39 11.50
N VAL A 146 2.93 0.43 10.62
CA VAL A 146 1.65 0.25 9.92
C VAL A 146 0.76 -0.74 10.69
N LEU A 147 -0.52 -0.41 10.81
CA LEU A 147 -1.56 -1.30 11.32
C LEU A 147 -2.66 -1.42 10.27
N VAL A 148 -3.17 -2.63 10.03
CA VAL A 148 -4.25 -2.89 9.08
C VAL A 148 -5.42 -3.60 9.76
N SER A 149 -6.65 -3.30 9.35
CA SER A 149 -7.86 -3.97 9.85
C SER A 149 -8.12 -5.32 9.16
N SER A 150 -7.37 -5.64 8.14
CA SER A 150 -7.51 -6.86 7.35
C SER A 150 -6.54 -7.95 7.81
N ARG A 151 -6.64 -9.14 7.17
CA ARG A 151 -5.62 -10.17 7.33
C ARG A 151 -4.28 -9.69 6.78
N ALA A 152 -3.18 -10.00 7.48
CA ALA A 152 -1.81 -9.84 6.98
C ALA A 152 -1.47 -11.01 6.04
N SER A 153 -1.97 -10.97 4.80
CA SER A 153 -1.58 -11.92 3.77
C SER A 153 -0.17 -11.61 3.26
N TYR A 154 0.47 -12.61 2.62
CA TYR A 154 1.79 -12.43 2.00
C TYR A 154 1.87 -11.15 1.15
N GLU A 155 0.87 -10.91 0.31
CA GLU A 155 0.81 -9.73 -0.57
C GLU A 155 0.76 -8.42 0.19
N MET A 156 0.01 -8.37 1.30
CA MET A 156 -0.05 -7.18 2.15
C MET A 156 1.32 -6.87 2.76
N VAL A 157 2.03 -7.91 3.23
CA VAL A 157 3.39 -7.77 3.77
C VAL A 157 4.37 -7.38 2.67
N ALA A 158 4.35 -8.08 1.53
CA ALA A 158 5.22 -7.80 0.40
C ALA A 158 5.02 -6.39 -0.17
N LYS A 159 3.79 -5.87 -0.11
CA LYS A 159 3.44 -4.51 -0.53
C LYS A 159 3.89 -3.45 0.48
N ALA A 160 3.84 -3.76 1.77
CA ALA A 160 4.23 -2.82 2.82
C ALA A 160 5.76 -2.69 2.96
N ALA A 161 6.50 -3.77 2.69
CA ALA A 161 7.95 -3.82 2.88
C ALA A 161 8.72 -2.70 2.14
N PRO A 162 8.49 -2.43 0.84
CA PRO A 162 9.18 -1.34 0.14
C PRO A 162 8.87 0.05 0.68
N ALA A 163 7.74 0.21 1.37
CA ALA A 163 7.33 1.48 1.96
C ALA A 163 7.97 1.73 3.33
N GLY A 164 8.54 0.70 3.95
CA GLY A 164 9.26 0.80 5.22
C GLY A 164 10.67 1.38 5.06
N ASP A 165 11.28 1.24 3.89
CA ASP A 165 12.64 1.70 3.60
C ASP A 165 12.71 3.14 3.07
N GLY A 166 11.60 3.88 3.13
CA GLY A 166 11.54 5.27 2.69
C GLY A 166 12.29 6.21 3.62
N GLY A 167 13.63 6.04 3.72
CA GLY A 167 14.54 7.02 4.32
C GLY A 167 14.75 8.22 3.40
#